data_591ad5307690c915d4b144adaee695ec
#
_entry.id   591ad5307690c915d4b144adaee695ec
#
_cell.length_a   1.000
_cell.length_b   1.000
_cell.length_c   1.000
_cell.angle_alpha   90.00
_cell.angle_beta   90.00
_cell.angle_gamma   90.00
#
_symmetry.space_group_name_H-M   'P 1'
#
loop_
_entity.id
_entity.type
_entity.pdbx_description
1 polymer ?
#
loop_
_entity_poly.entity_id
_entity_poly.type
_entity_poly.pdbx_seq_one_letter_code
_entity_poly.pdbx_strand_id
1 'polypeptide(L)'
;MYIKCTNLNGTRIVDMLEQLPPLPLFIRVTYGQPRHTTLTEQQELGLYHALQLHDRVRHIDLELPPSILHRVFVLPDKEFPILEHLSISLGTTTEKIRRLLLPNAFRAPNLRYLALPSIRPPRELQLLDSTLSLVTLVLSNIETSSYFRPRLLVTRLQFLPQLKELSIGFSTLIPRPGTERGLLLGGQRSPVTLLSLEIFQFKGANTYLESLVAQIRAPRLERLWITLFNEITFAPSELSYLIAFALPHLSYLIDITEAFKLLNANVFFDHNAVYITTVHHGSLQYERGAFLLRVMCDQLNHQIHCASQICQSLTLALSGVEELTLYLHENCWANRIRTELQNSTIDSATWHDLLKSFVGVKKLRICHALLEGLLCRALQVDEVGLDPEFLPNLRCIRASHRGLFASFINTRQVVGRPVQWNRW
;
A
#
# COMPACT_ATOMS: atom_id res chain seq x y z
N MET A 1 8.76 9.60 -31.52
CA MET A 1 10.13 10.17 -31.34
C MET A 1 10.38 10.39 -29.86
N TYR A 2 11.53 9.99 -29.36
CA TYR A 2 11.87 10.09 -27.94
C TYR A 2 12.72 11.35 -27.70
N ILE A 3 12.18 12.34 -26.99
CA ILE A 3 12.91 13.54 -26.61
C ILE A 3 13.34 13.38 -25.14
N LYS A 4 14.62 13.04 -24.92
CA LYS A 4 15.22 13.04 -23.59
C LYS A 4 15.84 14.41 -23.33
N CYS A 5 15.12 15.28 -22.65
CA CYS A 5 15.51 16.68 -22.46
C CYS A 5 16.81 16.90 -21.66
N THR A 6 17.34 15.87 -21.00
CA THR A 6 18.56 15.99 -20.17
C THR A 6 19.85 16.22 -20.97
N ASN A 7 19.87 15.95 -22.27
CA ASN A 7 21.09 15.98 -23.08
C ASN A 7 21.03 16.93 -24.29
N LEU A 8 19.99 17.74 -24.43
CA LEU A 8 19.81 18.59 -25.61
C LEU A 8 19.84 20.07 -25.23
N ASN A 9 20.66 20.86 -25.92
CA ASN A 9 20.56 22.31 -25.88
C ASN A 9 19.21 22.74 -26.45
N GLY A 10 18.50 23.66 -25.77
CA GLY A 10 17.12 24.03 -26.06
C GLY A 10 16.88 24.52 -27.52
N THR A 11 17.84 25.24 -28.11
CA THR A 11 17.78 25.65 -29.51
C THR A 11 17.71 24.47 -30.48
N ARG A 12 18.46 23.39 -30.22
CA ARG A 12 18.41 22.18 -31.05
C ARG A 12 17.08 21.44 -30.94
N ILE A 13 16.38 21.54 -29.80
CA ILE A 13 15.05 20.91 -29.66
C ILE A 13 14.04 21.62 -30.56
N VAL A 14 14.03 22.95 -30.59
CA VAL A 14 13.12 23.73 -31.41
C VAL A 14 13.36 23.46 -32.92
N ASP A 15 14.62 23.54 -33.33
CA ASP A 15 15.01 23.27 -34.73
C ASP A 15 14.64 21.83 -35.13
N MET A 16 14.86 20.86 -34.28
CA MET A 16 14.47 19.46 -34.51
C MET A 16 12.96 19.30 -34.61
N LEU A 17 12.18 19.96 -33.77
CA LEU A 17 10.70 19.86 -33.79
C LEU A 17 10.10 20.47 -35.05
N GLU A 18 10.73 21.52 -35.63
CA GLU A 18 10.32 22.16 -36.88
C GLU A 18 10.70 21.33 -38.11
N GLN A 19 11.86 20.65 -38.05
CA GLN A 19 12.38 19.88 -39.22
C GLN A 19 11.86 18.46 -39.30
N LEU A 20 11.38 17.88 -38.19
CA LEU A 20 10.94 16.49 -38.15
C LEU A 20 9.46 16.37 -38.58
N PRO A 21 9.11 15.25 -39.25
CA PRO A 21 7.71 14.95 -39.56
C PRO A 21 6.87 14.93 -38.27
N PRO A 22 5.53 15.11 -38.38
CA PRO A 22 4.61 15.20 -37.22
C PRO A 22 4.43 13.85 -36.50
N LEU A 23 5.53 13.27 -36.03
CA LEU A 23 5.54 12.05 -35.23
C LEU A 23 5.09 12.32 -33.78
N PRO A 24 4.48 11.35 -33.12
CA PRO A 24 4.14 11.45 -31.70
C PRO A 24 5.36 11.76 -30.83
N LEU A 25 5.19 12.67 -29.86
CA LEU A 25 6.24 13.12 -28.95
C LEU A 25 6.14 12.37 -27.62
N PHE A 26 7.30 11.90 -27.14
CA PHE A 26 7.50 11.32 -25.81
C PHE A 26 8.44 12.25 -25.04
N ILE A 27 7.90 12.97 -24.07
CA ILE A 27 8.63 13.94 -23.27
C ILE A 27 8.98 13.29 -21.93
N ARG A 28 10.25 13.13 -21.65
CA ARG A 28 10.72 12.57 -20.39
C ARG A 28 11.84 13.43 -19.80
N VAL A 29 11.64 13.85 -18.56
CA VAL A 29 12.66 14.55 -17.75
C VAL A 29 12.71 13.87 -16.38
N THR A 30 13.81 13.17 -16.12
CA THR A 30 14.06 12.53 -14.82
C THR A 30 15.17 13.25 -14.10
N TYR A 31 14.92 13.61 -12.86
CA TYR A 31 15.89 14.23 -11.96
C TYR A 31 16.78 13.12 -11.35
N GLY A 32 17.79 12.70 -12.11
CA GLY A 32 18.68 11.59 -11.71
C GLY A 32 19.92 12.07 -10.99
N GLN A 33 19.97 11.89 -9.67
CA GLN A 33 21.09 12.05 -8.76
C GLN A 33 21.31 13.47 -8.15
N PRO A 34 21.64 13.55 -6.82
CA PRO A 34 21.53 14.78 -6.02
C PRO A 34 22.60 15.86 -6.27
N ARG A 35 23.44 15.75 -7.29
CA ARG A 35 24.57 16.68 -7.45
C ARG A 35 24.50 17.68 -8.61
N HIS A 36 23.70 17.47 -9.61
CA HIS A 36 23.64 18.39 -10.75
C HIS A 36 22.25 18.31 -11.38
N THR A 37 21.48 19.37 -11.36
CA THR A 37 20.69 19.73 -12.52
C THR A 37 19.47 20.56 -12.15
N THR A 38 19.70 21.82 -11.98
CA THR A 38 18.72 22.78 -12.45
C THR A 38 18.73 22.67 -13.98
N LEU A 39 17.56 22.47 -14.59
CA LEU A 39 17.48 22.63 -16.05
C LEU A 39 18.05 24.00 -16.41
N THR A 40 18.84 24.05 -17.47
CA THR A 40 19.25 25.35 -18.03
C THR A 40 18.04 26.06 -18.60
N GLU A 41 18.07 27.38 -18.68
CA GLU A 41 16.97 28.17 -19.29
C GLU A 41 16.63 27.67 -20.70
N GLN A 42 17.64 27.27 -21.47
CA GLN A 42 17.45 26.70 -22.81
C GLN A 42 16.70 25.34 -22.78
N GLN A 43 16.99 24.50 -21.78
CA GLN A 43 16.29 23.22 -21.63
C GLN A 43 14.83 23.44 -21.19
N GLU A 44 14.59 24.40 -20.30
CA GLU A 44 13.24 24.81 -19.91
C GLU A 44 12.45 25.36 -21.11
N LEU A 45 13.05 26.20 -21.92
CA LEU A 45 12.45 26.75 -23.14
C LEU A 45 12.11 25.62 -24.13
N GLY A 46 13.05 24.69 -24.34
CA GLY A 46 12.81 23.53 -25.20
C GLY A 46 11.67 22.64 -24.72
N LEU A 47 11.59 22.40 -23.39
CA LEU A 47 10.49 21.66 -22.79
C LEU A 47 9.16 22.39 -22.96
N TYR A 48 9.13 23.70 -22.75
CA TYR A 48 7.97 24.53 -22.97
C TYR A 48 7.47 24.46 -24.44
N HIS A 49 8.37 24.60 -25.40
CA HIS A 49 8.02 24.45 -26.82
C HIS A 49 7.49 23.07 -27.19
N ALA A 50 8.12 22.01 -26.63
CA ALA A 50 7.65 20.63 -26.85
C ALA A 50 6.21 20.43 -26.31
N LEU A 51 5.88 21.01 -25.17
CA LEU A 51 4.53 20.94 -24.59
C LEU A 51 3.50 21.81 -25.34
N GLN A 52 3.93 22.85 -26.07
CA GLN A 52 3.04 23.64 -26.93
C GLN A 52 2.53 22.83 -28.14
N LEU A 53 3.24 21.76 -28.55
CA LEU A 53 2.82 20.84 -29.62
C LEU A 53 1.88 19.74 -29.02
N HIS A 54 0.88 20.18 -28.27
CA HIS A 54 -0.02 19.33 -27.48
C HIS A 54 -0.77 18.28 -28.31
N ASP A 55 -1.01 18.54 -29.59
CA ASP A 55 -1.61 17.66 -30.59
C ASP A 55 -0.71 16.46 -30.97
N ARG A 56 0.60 16.57 -30.70
CA ARG A 56 1.61 15.54 -30.98
C ARG A 56 2.10 14.83 -29.71
N VAL A 57 1.80 15.34 -28.52
CA VAL A 57 2.31 14.77 -27.27
C VAL A 57 1.51 13.54 -26.87
N ARG A 58 2.17 12.37 -26.85
CA ARG A 58 1.59 11.09 -26.46
C ARG A 58 1.98 10.67 -25.05
N HIS A 59 3.16 11.10 -24.58
CA HIS A 59 3.70 10.69 -23.29
C HIS A 59 4.40 11.87 -22.60
N ILE A 60 4.05 12.10 -21.35
CA ILE A 60 4.68 13.08 -20.46
C ILE A 60 5.10 12.37 -19.18
N ASP A 61 6.41 12.37 -18.87
CA ASP A 61 6.96 11.85 -17.63
C ASP A 61 7.99 12.86 -17.10
N LEU A 62 7.55 13.66 -16.12
CA LEU A 62 8.32 14.78 -15.59
C LEU A 62 8.56 14.63 -14.09
N GLU A 63 9.83 14.64 -13.73
CA GLU A 63 10.28 14.80 -12.37
C GLU A 63 11.09 16.09 -12.26
N LEU A 64 10.50 17.15 -11.72
CA LEU A 64 11.06 18.51 -11.74
C LEU A 64 10.87 19.22 -10.40
N PRO A 65 11.75 20.19 -10.05
CA PRO A 65 11.52 21.09 -8.93
C PRO A 65 10.23 21.89 -9.08
N PRO A 66 9.55 22.27 -7.97
CA PRO A 66 8.30 23.02 -8.00
C PRO A 66 8.39 24.33 -8.79
N SER A 67 9.53 25.04 -8.68
CA SER A 67 9.78 26.32 -9.37
C SER A 67 9.76 26.17 -10.91
N ILE A 68 10.35 25.08 -11.41
CA ILE A 68 10.39 24.80 -12.86
C ILE A 68 9.03 24.30 -13.32
N LEU A 69 8.42 23.35 -12.58
CA LEU A 69 7.09 22.85 -12.92
C LEU A 69 6.07 23.99 -13.02
N HIS A 70 6.11 24.97 -12.11
CA HIS A 70 5.21 26.10 -12.15
C HIS A 70 5.37 26.95 -13.43
N ARG A 71 6.60 27.12 -13.92
CA ARG A 71 6.88 27.86 -15.16
C ARG A 71 6.47 27.09 -16.41
N VAL A 72 6.74 25.80 -16.41
CA VAL A 72 6.45 24.91 -17.55
C VAL A 72 4.97 24.58 -17.65
N PHE A 73 4.29 24.39 -16.50
CA PHE A 73 2.86 24.04 -16.42
C PHE A 73 1.90 25.23 -16.35
N VAL A 74 2.34 26.46 -16.62
CA VAL A 74 1.44 27.52 -17.12
C VAL A 74 0.98 27.14 -18.54
N LEU A 75 0.51 25.87 -18.65
CA LEU A 75 -0.06 25.39 -19.90
C LEU A 75 -1.34 26.17 -20.16
N PRO A 76 -1.53 26.66 -21.39
CA PRO A 76 -2.81 27.22 -21.77
C PRO A 76 -3.90 26.16 -21.63
N ASP A 77 -5.16 26.57 -21.60
CA ASP A 77 -6.37 25.76 -21.60
C ASP A 77 -6.48 24.91 -22.90
N LYS A 78 -5.49 24.04 -23.12
CA LYS A 78 -5.38 23.21 -24.31
C LYS A 78 -5.67 21.76 -24.02
N GLU A 79 -6.29 21.13 -24.99
CA GLU A 79 -6.55 19.70 -24.99
C GLU A 79 -5.32 18.95 -25.54
N PHE A 80 -4.99 17.81 -24.91
CA PHE A 80 -3.96 16.88 -25.37
C PHE A 80 -4.65 15.63 -25.97
N PRO A 81 -5.04 15.69 -27.26
CA PRO A 81 -5.95 14.70 -27.84
C PRO A 81 -5.37 13.30 -27.95
N ILE A 82 -4.04 13.16 -28.05
CA ILE A 82 -3.38 11.86 -28.20
C ILE A 82 -2.55 11.45 -26.97
N LEU A 83 -2.67 12.20 -25.85
CA LEU A 83 -1.92 11.90 -24.65
C LEU A 83 -2.45 10.62 -23.98
N GLU A 84 -1.60 9.60 -23.86
CA GLU A 84 -1.90 8.32 -23.24
C GLU A 84 -1.28 8.18 -21.84
N HIS A 85 -0.14 8.83 -21.60
CA HIS A 85 0.61 8.72 -20.35
C HIS A 85 0.97 10.10 -19.80
N LEU A 86 0.56 10.35 -18.57
CA LEU A 86 0.91 11.54 -17.80
C LEU A 86 1.43 11.14 -16.42
N SER A 87 2.71 11.38 -16.20
CA SER A 87 3.37 11.24 -14.91
C SER A 87 4.05 12.54 -14.56
N ILE A 88 3.70 13.13 -13.42
CA ILE A 88 4.31 14.38 -12.95
C ILE A 88 4.64 14.20 -11.48
N SER A 89 5.92 14.31 -11.14
CA SER A 89 6.42 14.23 -9.78
C SER A 89 7.28 15.43 -9.42
N LEU A 90 7.28 15.74 -8.13
CA LEU A 90 8.19 16.73 -7.58
C LEU A 90 9.54 16.06 -7.29
N GLY A 91 10.61 16.57 -7.87
CA GLY A 91 11.97 16.18 -7.51
C GLY A 91 12.24 16.45 -6.02
N THR A 92 13.20 15.70 -5.45
CA THR A 92 13.61 15.85 -4.05
C THR A 92 14.26 17.20 -3.80
N THR A 93 13.49 18.21 -3.43
CA THR A 93 13.97 19.52 -3.05
C THR A 93 13.57 19.86 -1.63
N THR A 94 14.44 20.56 -0.91
CA THR A 94 14.15 21.16 0.41
C THR A 94 13.25 22.39 0.32
N GLU A 95 12.87 22.80 -0.88
CA GLU A 95 11.96 23.93 -1.09
C GLU A 95 10.57 23.61 -0.53
N LYS A 96 10.05 24.49 0.30
CA LYS A 96 8.64 24.44 0.74
C LYS A 96 7.77 24.42 -0.50
N ILE A 97 7.12 23.30 -0.73
CA ILE A 97 6.26 23.04 -1.89
C ILE A 97 5.23 24.15 -1.99
N ARG A 98 5.44 25.09 -2.92
CA ARG A 98 4.35 25.97 -3.35
C ARG A 98 3.39 25.12 -4.15
N ARG A 99 2.13 25.13 -3.75
CA ARG A 99 1.03 24.30 -4.25
C ARG A 99 0.99 24.30 -5.77
N LEU A 100 1.58 23.29 -6.39
CA LEU A 100 1.42 23.08 -7.80
C LEU A 100 0.01 22.55 -8.07
N LEU A 101 -0.76 23.29 -8.84
CA LEU A 101 -2.09 22.91 -9.29
C LEU A 101 -1.98 22.59 -10.78
N LEU A 102 -2.47 21.43 -11.17
CA LEU A 102 -2.77 21.22 -12.58
C LEU A 102 -3.87 22.21 -13.02
N PRO A 103 -3.77 22.80 -14.23
CA PRO A 103 -4.81 23.66 -14.75
C PRO A 103 -6.16 22.95 -14.74
N ASN A 104 -7.22 23.62 -14.29
CA ASN A 104 -8.56 23.05 -14.27
C ASN A 104 -9.08 22.64 -15.65
N ALA A 105 -8.55 23.26 -16.69
CA ALA A 105 -8.95 23.03 -18.09
C ALA A 105 -8.08 21.98 -18.81
N PHE A 106 -7.16 21.31 -18.12
CA PHE A 106 -6.38 20.23 -18.72
C PHE A 106 -7.29 19.08 -19.14
N ARG A 107 -7.30 18.76 -20.45
CA ARG A 107 -8.11 17.68 -21.02
C ARG A 107 -7.21 16.69 -21.77
N ALA A 108 -7.39 15.40 -21.51
CA ALA A 108 -6.67 14.33 -22.18
C ALA A 108 -7.58 13.10 -22.35
N PRO A 109 -8.47 13.08 -23.36
CA PRO A 109 -9.52 12.05 -23.49
C PRO A 109 -8.98 10.64 -23.70
N ASN A 110 -7.78 10.50 -24.28
CA ASN A 110 -7.15 9.21 -24.53
C ASN A 110 -6.17 8.77 -23.42
N LEU A 111 -6.19 9.45 -22.26
CA LEU A 111 -5.28 9.15 -21.16
C LEU A 111 -5.56 7.77 -20.57
N ARG A 112 -4.52 6.92 -20.52
CA ARG A 112 -4.54 5.56 -19.97
C ARG A 112 -3.80 5.45 -18.65
N TYR A 113 -2.78 6.26 -18.44
CA TYR A 113 -1.96 6.28 -17.26
C TYR A 113 -1.86 7.69 -16.68
N LEU A 114 -2.26 7.87 -15.43
CA LEU A 114 -2.15 9.12 -14.69
C LEU A 114 -1.45 8.89 -13.35
N ALA A 115 -0.29 9.52 -13.17
CA ALA A 115 0.43 9.53 -11.90
C ALA A 115 0.77 10.95 -11.45
N LEU A 116 0.33 11.31 -10.26
CA LEU A 116 0.52 12.64 -9.66
C LEU A 116 1.12 12.52 -8.25
N PRO A 117 2.36 11.99 -8.10
CA PRO A 117 2.99 11.91 -6.80
C PRO A 117 3.38 13.30 -6.29
N SER A 118 2.93 13.63 -5.07
CA SER A 118 3.17 14.92 -4.40
C SER A 118 2.57 16.15 -5.10
N ILE A 119 1.72 15.94 -6.09
CA ILE A 119 1.03 17.01 -6.81
C ILE A 119 -0.41 17.10 -6.31
N ARG A 120 -0.86 18.33 -6.10
CA ARG A 120 -2.24 18.56 -5.73
C ARG A 120 -3.16 18.27 -6.92
N PRO A 121 -4.04 17.27 -6.82
CA PRO A 121 -5.05 17.08 -7.85
C PRO A 121 -5.97 18.30 -7.92
N PRO A 122 -6.55 18.61 -9.09
CA PRO A 122 -7.57 19.66 -9.21
C PRO A 122 -8.68 19.45 -8.18
N ARG A 123 -9.19 20.52 -7.59
CA ARG A 123 -10.11 20.47 -6.43
C ARG A 123 -11.26 19.48 -6.59
N GLU A 124 -11.78 19.33 -7.78
CA GLU A 124 -12.95 18.47 -8.08
C GLU A 124 -12.58 17.22 -8.86
N LEU A 125 -11.28 16.93 -9.01
CA LEU A 125 -10.78 15.83 -9.85
C LEU A 125 -11.36 15.86 -11.27
N GLN A 126 -11.64 17.08 -11.79
CA GLN A 126 -12.28 17.30 -13.11
C GLN A 126 -11.51 16.66 -14.26
N LEU A 127 -10.18 16.53 -14.12
CA LEU A 127 -9.35 15.80 -15.07
C LEU A 127 -9.89 14.38 -15.34
N LEU A 128 -10.46 13.73 -14.34
CA LEU A 128 -11.01 12.37 -14.47
C LEU A 128 -12.32 12.33 -15.26
N ASP A 129 -13.00 13.45 -15.46
CA ASP A 129 -14.26 13.51 -16.22
C ASP A 129 -14.06 13.27 -17.72
N SER A 130 -12.86 13.58 -18.22
CA SER A 130 -12.52 13.45 -19.65
C SER A 130 -11.73 12.17 -19.97
N THR A 131 -11.40 11.32 -18.97
CA THR A 131 -10.43 10.23 -19.14
C THR A 131 -11.07 8.84 -19.05
N LEU A 132 -12.09 8.59 -19.86
CA LEU A 132 -12.85 7.31 -19.83
C LEU A 132 -11.99 6.06 -20.11
N SER A 133 -10.85 6.23 -20.78
CA SER A 133 -9.90 5.16 -21.13
C SER A 133 -8.84 4.89 -20.07
N LEU A 134 -8.96 5.51 -18.88
CA LEU A 134 -7.94 5.40 -17.85
C LEU A 134 -7.83 3.97 -17.30
N VAL A 135 -6.60 3.45 -17.32
CA VAL A 135 -6.25 2.09 -16.85
C VAL A 135 -5.55 2.15 -15.51
N THR A 136 -4.66 3.14 -15.31
CA THR A 136 -3.89 3.31 -14.07
C THR A 136 -4.07 4.72 -13.52
N LEU A 137 -4.45 4.81 -12.24
CA LEU A 137 -4.56 6.06 -11.49
C LEU A 137 -3.70 5.99 -10.23
N VAL A 138 -2.67 6.84 -10.15
CA VAL A 138 -1.76 6.94 -9.00
C VAL A 138 -1.79 8.35 -8.44
N LEU A 139 -2.35 8.51 -7.26
CA LEU A 139 -2.38 9.75 -6.47
C LEU A 139 -1.62 9.49 -5.17
N SER A 140 -0.34 9.77 -5.12
CA SER A 140 0.50 9.45 -3.96
C SER A 140 1.12 10.69 -3.33
N ASN A 141 1.51 10.58 -2.04
CA ASN A 141 2.04 11.68 -1.23
C ASN A 141 1.12 12.91 -1.20
N ILE A 142 -0.18 12.68 -1.15
CA ILE A 142 -1.19 13.75 -1.07
C ILE A 142 -1.04 14.46 0.26
N GLU A 143 -0.78 15.77 0.22
CA GLU A 143 -0.74 16.59 1.42
C GLU A 143 -2.13 16.86 1.99
N THR A 144 -2.21 17.18 3.29
CA THR A 144 -3.46 17.55 3.97
C THR A 144 -4.18 18.73 3.32
N SER A 145 -3.42 19.66 2.74
CA SER A 145 -3.95 20.82 2.01
C SER A 145 -4.63 20.45 0.68
N SER A 146 -4.36 19.25 0.19
CA SER A 146 -4.84 18.68 -1.09
C SER A 146 -5.86 17.57 -0.88
N TYR A 147 -6.33 17.43 0.35
CA TYR A 147 -7.31 16.42 0.72
C TYR A 147 -8.61 16.55 -0.08
N PHE A 148 -9.11 15.45 -0.54
CA PHE A 148 -10.43 15.30 -1.17
C PHE A 148 -11.22 14.20 -0.47
N ARG A 149 -12.53 14.36 -0.42
CA ARG A 149 -13.40 13.40 0.26
C ARG A 149 -13.50 12.07 -0.49
N PRO A 150 -13.59 10.91 0.19
CA PRO A 150 -13.77 9.62 -0.45
C PRO A 150 -14.93 9.60 -1.45
N ARG A 151 -16.06 10.21 -1.09
CA ARG A 151 -17.25 10.30 -1.95
C ARG A 151 -16.98 11.00 -3.27
N LEU A 152 -16.16 12.06 -3.27
CA LEU A 152 -15.80 12.77 -4.51
C LEU A 152 -15.03 11.82 -5.44
N LEU A 153 -14.04 11.11 -4.89
CA LEU A 153 -13.29 10.13 -5.66
C LEU A 153 -14.20 9.04 -6.22
N VAL A 154 -15.06 8.43 -5.39
CA VAL A 154 -16.00 7.39 -5.83
C VAL A 154 -16.90 7.87 -6.96
N THR A 155 -17.39 9.13 -6.88
CA THR A 155 -18.19 9.73 -7.95
C THR A 155 -17.43 9.82 -9.27
N ARG A 156 -16.11 9.98 -9.25
CA ARG A 156 -15.27 10.00 -10.45
C ARG A 156 -14.94 8.59 -10.93
N LEU A 157 -14.64 7.67 -10.00
CA LEU A 157 -14.31 6.28 -10.32
C LEU A 157 -15.44 5.55 -11.08
N GLN A 158 -16.70 5.93 -10.87
CA GLN A 158 -17.83 5.34 -11.62
C GLN A 158 -17.76 5.53 -13.13
N PHE A 159 -17.00 6.55 -13.60
CA PHE A 159 -16.81 6.83 -15.03
C PHE A 159 -15.55 6.19 -15.61
N LEU A 160 -14.82 5.38 -14.82
CA LEU A 160 -13.57 4.75 -15.22
C LEU A 160 -13.70 3.21 -15.32
N PRO A 161 -14.46 2.68 -16.31
CA PRO A 161 -14.76 1.25 -16.38
C PRO A 161 -13.55 0.38 -16.71
N GLN A 162 -12.48 0.97 -17.28
CA GLN A 162 -11.26 0.27 -17.67
C GLN A 162 -10.16 0.32 -16.59
N LEU A 163 -10.44 0.94 -15.42
CA LEU A 163 -9.46 1.13 -14.38
C LEU A 163 -9.02 -0.23 -13.80
N LYS A 164 -7.73 -0.56 -13.98
CA LYS A 164 -7.10 -1.79 -13.48
C LYS A 164 -6.28 -1.55 -12.23
N GLU A 165 -5.68 -0.39 -12.10
CA GLU A 165 -4.84 -0.03 -10.96
C GLU A 165 -5.28 1.30 -10.36
N LEU A 166 -5.55 1.27 -9.05
CA LEU A 166 -5.88 2.43 -8.23
C LEU A 166 -4.91 2.52 -7.06
N SER A 167 -4.10 3.56 -7.02
CA SER A 167 -3.18 3.85 -5.92
C SER A 167 -3.48 5.22 -5.32
N ILE A 168 -3.77 5.25 -4.02
CA ILE A 168 -4.06 6.47 -3.25
C ILE A 168 -3.16 6.50 -2.05
N GLY A 169 -2.36 7.57 -1.90
CA GLY A 169 -1.45 7.71 -0.78
C GLY A 169 -1.41 9.12 -0.22
N PHE A 170 -1.67 9.26 1.07
CA PHE A 170 -1.49 10.52 1.80
C PHE A 170 -0.07 10.58 2.38
N SER A 171 0.49 11.79 2.53
CA SER A 171 1.83 12.00 3.09
C SER A 171 1.83 11.99 4.62
N THR A 172 0.74 12.42 5.23
CA THR A 172 0.58 12.57 6.68
C THR A 172 -0.83 12.21 7.12
N LEU A 173 -1.02 12.05 8.45
CA LEU A 173 -2.35 11.91 9.04
C LEU A 173 -3.24 13.11 8.65
N ILE A 174 -4.47 12.81 8.29
CA ILE A 174 -5.48 13.83 8.01
C ILE A 174 -5.85 14.51 9.32
N PRO A 175 -5.85 15.86 9.40
CA PRO A 175 -5.95 16.58 10.67
C PRO A 175 -7.28 16.43 11.41
N ARG A 176 -8.32 15.82 10.82
CA ARG A 176 -9.66 15.74 11.44
C ARG A 176 -10.39 14.44 11.12
N PRO A 177 -10.10 13.35 11.85
CA PRO A 177 -10.81 12.07 11.66
C PRO A 177 -12.33 12.15 11.97
N GLY A 178 -12.77 13.14 12.72
CA GLY A 178 -14.19 13.27 13.12
C GLY A 178 -15.15 13.72 12.03
N THR A 179 -14.68 14.40 10.98
CA THR A 179 -15.55 14.91 9.91
C THR A 179 -16.05 13.82 8.96
N GLU A 180 -15.40 12.67 8.92
CA GLU A 180 -15.73 11.60 7.98
C GLU A 180 -16.70 10.57 8.57
N ARG A 181 -16.64 10.33 9.89
CA ARG A 181 -17.60 9.44 10.57
C ARG A 181 -19.05 9.92 10.40
N GLY A 182 -19.30 11.22 10.38
CA GLY A 182 -20.61 11.79 10.13
C GLY A 182 -21.12 11.60 8.69
N LEU A 183 -20.23 11.36 7.73
CA LEU A 183 -20.59 11.20 6.31
C LEU A 183 -20.99 9.77 5.94
N LEU A 184 -20.60 8.78 6.74
CA LEU A 184 -21.05 7.38 6.57
C LEU A 184 -22.55 7.22 6.83
N LEU A 185 -23.15 8.13 7.60
CA LEU A 185 -24.58 8.11 7.97
C LEU A 185 -25.51 8.78 6.93
N GLY A 186 -24.95 9.45 5.94
CA GLY A 186 -25.71 10.25 4.95
C GLY A 186 -25.98 9.49 3.65
N GLY A 187 -27.05 8.71 3.60
CA GLY A 187 -27.67 8.18 2.36
C GLY A 187 -26.85 7.10 1.67
N GLN A 188 -27.20 5.84 1.90
CA GLN A 188 -26.67 4.68 1.19
C GLN A 188 -27.00 4.80 -0.30
N ARG A 189 -26.05 5.25 -1.11
CA ARG A 189 -26.05 4.97 -2.55
C ARG A 189 -25.49 3.56 -2.76
N SER A 190 -25.99 2.88 -3.78
CA SER A 190 -25.41 1.60 -4.20
C SER A 190 -23.91 1.76 -4.45
N PRO A 191 -23.06 0.84 -3.97
CA PRO A 191 -21.62 0.92 -4.19
C PRO A 191 -21.28 0.86 -5.68
N VAL A 192 -20.26 1.60 -6.08
CA VAL A 192 -19.72 1.61 -7.44
C VAL A 192 -18.93 0.33 -7.67
N THR A 193 -19.24 -0.40 -8.74
CA THR A 193 -18.54 -1.63 -9.10
C THR A 193 -17.44 -1.32 -10.12
N LEU A 194 -16.19 -1.57 -9.73
CA LEU A 194 -15.00 -1.42 -10.57
C LEU A 194 -14.65 -2.80 -11.16
N LEU A 195 -15.28 -3.15 -12.28
CA LEU A 195 -15.20 -4.48 -12.88
C LEU A 195 -13.81 -4.89 -13.36
N SER A 196 -12.96 -3.91 -13.68
CA SER A 196 -11.62 -4.15 -14.23
C SER A 196 -10.52 -3.99 -13.19
N LEU A 197 -10.84 -3.58 -11.94
CA LEU A 197 -9.83 -3.29 -10.93
C LEU A 197 -9.14 -4.57 -10.46
N GLU A 198 -7.82 -4.65 -10.75
CA GLU A 198 -6.93 -5.76 -10.43
C GLU A 198 -6.01 -5.42 -9.25
N ILE A 199 -5.61 -4.14 -9.11
CA ILE A 199 -4.65 -3.68 -8.10
C ILE A 199 -5.24 -2.49 -7.34
N PHE A 200 -5.32 -2.62 -6.02
CA PHE A 200 -5.69 -1.52 -5.14
C PHE A 200 -4.59 -1.26 -4.11
N GLN A 201 -4.09 -0.04 -4.09
CA GLN A 201 -3.07 0.41 -3.15
C GLN A 201 -3.60 1.60 -2.36
N PHE A 202 -3.44 1.56 -1.05
CA PHE A 202 -3.83 2.65 -0.17
C PHE A 202 -2.75 2.94 0.87
N LYS A 203 -2.51 4.24 1.13
CA LYS A 203 -1.68 4.70 2.24
C LYS A 203 -2.36 5.90 2.91
N GLY A 204 -2.74 5.76 4.17
CA GLY A 204 -3.46 6.85 4.87
C GLY A 204 -4.10 6.45 6.18
N ALA A 205 -5.08 7.25 6.60
CA ALA A 205 -5.87 7.00 7.79
C ALA A 205 -6.94 5.92 7.54
N ASN A 206 -7.19 5.09 8.57
CA ASN A 206 -8.20 4.04 8.52
C ASN A 206 -9.60 4.58 8.18
N THR A 207 -10.01 5.69 8.81
CA THR A 207 -11.32 6.29 8.60
C THR A 207 -11.58 6.68 7.15
N TYR A 208 -10.55 7.15 6.44
CA TYR A 208 -10.64 7.43 5.00
C TYR A 208 -10.83 6.14 4.19
N LEU A 209 -10.00 5.14 4.46
CA LEU A 209 -10.06 3.85 3.78
C LEU A 209 -11.44 3.20 3.95
N GLU A 210 -11.93 3.10 5.19
CA GLU A 210 -13.25 2.55 5.50
C GLU A 210 -14.37 3.26 4.71
N SER A 211 -14.33 4.60 4.71
CA SER A 211 -15.30 5.39 3.94
C SER A 211 -15.20 5.16 2.42
N LEU A 212 -14.01 4.89 1.90
CA LEU A 212 -13.80 4.62 0.49
C LEU A 212 -14.27 3.20 0.12
N VAL A 213 -13.82 2.18 0.85
CA VAL A 213 -14.12 0.77 0.52
C VAL A 213 -15.58 0.40 0.77
N ALA A 214 -16.27 1.10 1.68
CA ALA A 214 -17.71 0.97 1.85
C ALA A 214 -18.51 1.33 0.59
N GLN A 215 -17.93 2.14 -0.31
CA GLN A 215 -18.63 2.68 -1.49
C GLN A 215 -18.14 2.05 -2.80
N ILE A 216 -17.20 1.10 -2.78
CA ILE A 216 -16.67 0.44 -3.97
C ILE A 216 -16.76 -1.08 -3.85
N ARG A 217 -16.86 -1.75 -5.00
CA ARG A 217 -16.72 -3.22 -5.15
C ARG A 217 -15.72 -3.50 -6.26
N ALA A 218 -14.82 -4.44 -6.02
CA ALA A 218 -13.77 -4.83 -6.97
C ALA A 218 -13.72 -6.36 -7.11
N PRO A 219 -14.59 -6.98 -7.90
CA PRO A 219 -14.71 -8.44 -7.95
C PRO A 219 -13.52 -9.14 -8.60
N ARG A 220 -12.64 -8.41 -9.32
CA ARG A 220 -11.43 -8.94 -9.97
C ARG A 220 -10.14 -8.52 -9.28
N LEU A 221 -10.24 -8.08 -8.02
CA LEU A 221 -9.06 -7.63 -7.29
C LEU A 221 -8.07 -8.78 -7.09
N GLU A 222 -6.84 -8.60 -7.57
CA GLU A 222 -5.75 -9.57 -7.44
C GLU A 222 -4.73 -9.15 -6.39
N ARG A 223 -4.52 -7.84 -6.21
CA ARG A 223 -3.53 -7.28 -5.28
C ARG A 223 -4.15 -6.19 -4.42
N LEU A 224 -3.98 -6.35 -3.11
CA LEU A 224 -4.49 -5.42 -2.11
C LEU A 224 -3.36 -5.01 -1.17
N TRP A 225 -2.85 -3.78 -1.34
CA TRP A 225 -1.76 -3.24 -0.53
C TRP A 225 -2.24 -2.03 0.26
N ILE A 226 -2.24 -2.16 1.58
CA ILE A 226 -2.74 -1.14 2.49
C ILE A 226 -1.64 -0.76 3.46
N THR A 227 -1.40 0.54 3.61
CA THR A 227 -0.55 1.12 4.66
C THR A 227 -1.39 2.09 5.48
N LEU A 228 -1.63 1.74 6.72
CA LEU A 228 -2.33 2.60 7.69
C LEU A 228 -1.31 3.41 8.50
N PHE A 229 -1.60 4.68 8.68
CA PHE A 229 -0.84 5.51 9.61
C PHE A 229 -1.12 5.10 11.05
N ASN A 230 -0.23 5.51 11.96
CA ASN A 230 -0.27 5.20 13.38
C ASN A 230 -1.63 5.58 14.00
N GLU A 231 -2.48 4.58 14.17
CA GLU A 231 -3.71 4.65 14.94
C GLU A 231 -3.62 3.57 16.02
N ILE A 232 -3.31 3.99 17.25
CA ILE A 232 -2.97 3.10 18.38
C ILE A 232 -4.17 2.24 18.83
N THR A 233 -5.39 2.57 18.44
CA THR A 233 -6.59 1.87 18.86
C THR A 233 -7.53 1.65 17.69
N PHE A 234 -7.42 0.50 17.04
CA PHE A 234 -8.49 0.02 16.18
C PHE A 234 -9.53 -0.69 17.05
N ALA A 235 -10.75 -0.19 17.12
CA ALA A 235 -11.84 -1.09 17.48
C ALA A 235 -12.05 -2.06 16.31
N PRO A 236 -12.27 -3.36 16.53
CA PRO A 236 -12.53 -4.33 15.44
C PRO A 236 -13.66 -3.89 14.49
N SER A 237 -14.64 -3.14 15.02
CA SER A 237 -15.71 -2.52 14.22
C SER A 237 -15.23 -1.44 13.24
N GLU A 238 -14.04 -0.88 13.44
CA GLU A 238 -13.48 0.18 12.57
C GLU A 238 -12.83 -0.38 11.30
N LEU A 239 -12.67 -1.70 11.18
CA LEU A 239 -12.15 -2.38 9.99
C LEU A 239 -13.23 -3.17 9.22
N SER A 240 -14.51 -3.02 9.57
CA SER A 240 -15.58 -3.88 9.06
C SER A 240 -15.77 -3.78 7.53
N TYR A 241 -15.67 -2.59 6.96
CA TYR A 241 -15.80 -2.40 5.51
C TYR A 241 -14.55 -2.85 4.77
N LEU A 242 -13.36 -2.63 5.34
CA LEU A 242 -12.11 -3.17 4.79
C LEU A 242 -12.13 -4.69 4.75
N ILE A 243 -12.58 -5.33 5.82
CA ILE A 243 -12.72 -6.78 5.89
C ILE A 243 -13.70 -7.27 4.84
N ALA A 244 -14.90 -6.67 4.77
CA ALA A 244 -15.89 -7.01 3.76
C ALA A 244 -15.38 -6.81 2.32
N PHE A 245 -14.53 -5.83 2.09
CA PHE A 245 -13.87 -5.58 0.81
C PHE A 245 -12.76 -6.58 0.50
N ALA A 246 -11.98 -6.98 1.52
CA ALA A 246 -10.84 -7.88 1.38
C ALA A 246 -11.24 -9.37 1.34
N LEU A 247 -12.32 -9.77 2.05
CA LEU A 247 -12.75 -11.16 2.15
C LEU A 247 -12.97 -11.87 0.80
N PRO A 248 -13.68 -11.29 -0.19
CA PRO A 248 -13.84 -11.92 -1.49
C PRO A 248 -12.51 -12.18 -2.19
N HIS A 249 -11.57 -11.22 -2.07
CA HIS A 249 -10.22 -11.35 -2.63
C HIS A 249 -9.42 -12.46 -1.93
N LEU A 250 -9.44 -12.50 -0.59
CA LEU A 250 -8.76 -13.54 0.17
C LEU A 250 -9.39 -14.92 -0.05
N SER A 251 -10.72 -15.01 -0.14
CA SER A 251 -11.44 -16.25 -0.43
C SER A 251 -11.15 -16.77 -1.84
N TYR A 252 -11.10 -15.87 -2.83
CA TYR A 252 -10.73 -16.23 -4.21
C TYR A 252 -9.29 -16.78 -4.29
N LEU A 253 -8.35 -16.22 -3.52
CA LEU A 253 -7.00 -16.76 -3.40
C LEU A 253 -6.99 -18.18 -2.81
N ILE A 254 -7.90 -18.48 -1.87
CA ILE A 254 -8.05 -19.81 -1.27
C ILE A 254 -8.64 -20.80 -2.29
N ASP A 255 -9.66 -20.41 -3.04
CA ASP A 255 -10.37 -21.27 -3.99
C ASP A 255 -9.50 -21.65 -5.22
N ILE A 256 -8.73 -20.71 -5.75
CA ILE A 256 -7.78 -20.99 -6.86
C ILE A 256 -6.70 -22.00 -6.42
N THR A 257 -6.43 -22.08 -5.13
CA THR A 257 -5.36 -22.91 -4.57
C THR A 257 -5.81 -24.32 -4.17
N GLU A 258 -7.01 -24.78 -4.53
CA GLU A 258 -7.34 -26.21 -4.30
C GLU A 258 -6.30 -27.17 -4.92
N ALA A 259 -5.59 -26.74 -5.97
CA ALA A 259 -4.42 -27.44 -6.53
C ALA A 259 -3.10 -27.15 -5.78
N PHE A 260 -3.03 -26.06 -4.98
CA PHE A 260 -1.81 -25.59 -4.27
C PHE A 260 -2.14 -25.18 -2.82
N LYS A 261 -2.44 -26.13 -1.99
CA LYS A 261 -3.00 -26.02 -0.62
C LYS A 261 -2.14 -25.33 0.47
N LEU A 262 -1.27 -24.38 0.17
CA LEU A 262 -0.45 -23.75 1.21
C LEU A 262 -0.56 -22.23 1.15
N LEU A 263 -1.57 -21.69 1.80
CA LEU A 263 -1.61 -20.26 2.11
C LEU A 263 -0.62 -20.01 3.24
N ASN A 264 0.44 -19.26 2.95
CA ASN A 264 1.39 -18.79 3.94
C ASN A 264 0.99 -17.41 4.40
N ALA A 265 0.95 -17.19 5.71
CA ALA A 265 0.85 -15.88 6.30
C ALA A 265 2.18 -15.50 6.95
N ASN A 266 2.57 -14.24 6.80
CA ASN A 266 3.74 -13.71 7.48
C ASN A 266 3.33 -12.49 8.29
N VAL A 267 3.82 -12.41 9.52
CA VAL A 267 3.73 -11.23 10.38
C VAL A 267 5.15 -10.73 10.62
N PHE A 268 5.43 -9.53 10.09
CA PHE A 268 6.73 -8.89 10.21
C PHE A 268 6.66 -7.72 11.17
N PHE A 269 7.54 -7.67 12.12
CA PHE A 269 7.74 -6.56 13.04
C PHE A 269 8.98 -5.77 12.62
N ASP A 270 8.78 -4.51 12.24
CA ASP A 270 9.82 -3.57 11.82
C ASP A 270 9.92 -2.42 12.85
N HIS A 271 10.95 -1.59 12.75
CA HIS A 271 11.19 -0.48 13.68
C HIS A 271 10.03 0.52 13.78
N ASN A 272 9.20 0.66 12.78
CA ASN A 272 8.14 1.65 12.70
C ASN A 272 6.81 1.09 12.16
N ALA A 273 6.69 -0.23 12.00
CA ALA A 273 5.46 -0.82 11.48
C ALA A 273 5.37 -2.33 11.74
N VAL A 274 4.15 -2.83 11.77
CA VAL A 274 3.86 -4.25 11.60
C VAL A 274 3.26 -4.50 10.21
N TYR A 275 3.64 -5.62 9.61
CA TYR A 275 3.13 -6.07 8.31
C TYR A 275 2.45 -7.42 8.46
N ILE A 276 1.28 -7.55 7.88
CA ILE A 276 0.57 -8.82 7.73
C ILE A 276 0.46 -9.08 6.24
N THR A 277 1.03 -10.20 5.79
CA THR A 277 1.01 -10.56 4.37
C THR A 277 0.53 -11.99 4.20
N THR A 278 -0.20 -12.24 3.12
CA THR A 278 -0.48 -13.59 2.64
C THR A 278 0.16 -13.76 1.26
N VAL A 279 0.95 -14.83 1.09
CA VAL A 279 1.71 -15.06 -0.14
C VAL A 279 1.53 -16.52 -0.57
N HIS A 280 1.45 -16.76 -1.88
CA HIS A 280 1.50 -18.12 -2.43
C HIS A 280 2.88 -18.72 -2.28
N HIS A 281 2.96 -20.01 -1.94
CA HIS A 281 4.20 -20.74 -1.83
C HIS A 281 4.90 -20.83 -3.21
N GLY A 282 6.15 -20.38 -3.28
CA GLY A 282 6.99 -20.46 -4.49
C GLY A 282 7.29 -19.13 -5.19
N SER A 283 6.64 -18.04 -4.81
CA SER A 283 6.96 -16.71 -5.33
C SER A 283 7.79 -15.94 -4.31
N LEU A 284 9.10 -15.86 -4.53
CA LEU A 284 9.99 -14.88 -3.88
C LEU A 284 9.69 -13.45 -4.37
N GLN A 285 8.84 -13.32 -5.38
CA GLN A 285 8.36 -12.04 -5.90
C GLN A 285 6.99 -11.75 -5.28
N TYR A 286 6.90 -10.65 -4.56
CA TYR A 286 5.68 -10.07 -3.97
C TYR A 286 4.58 -9.71 -5.01
N GLU A 287 4.68 -10.23 -6.24
CA GLU A 287 4.03 -9.65 -7.41
C GLU A 287 2.72 -10.32 -7.86
N ARG A 288 2.34 -11.49 -7.33
CA ARG A 288 1.05 -12.09 -7.73
C ARG A 288 0.25 -12.59 -6.54
N GLY A 289 -0.96 -12.08 -6.39
CA GLY A 289 -1.93 -12.52 -5.40
C GLY A 289 -1.59 -12.14 -3.96
N ALA A 290 -0.87 -11.05 -3.72
CA ALA A 290 -0.44 -10.66 -2.39
C ALA A 290 -1.46 -9.72 -1.74
N PHE A 291 -1.97 -10.13 -0.58
CA PHE A 291 -2.54 -9.21 0.41
C PHE A 291 -1.40 -8.70 1.29
N LEU A 292 -1.30 -7.39 1.44
CA LEU A 292 -0.35 -6.74 2.36
C LEU A 292 -1.10 -5.67 3.13
N LEU A 293 -1.10 -5.81 4.45
CA LEU A 293 -1.56 -4.78 5.37
C LEU A 293 -0.40 -4.36 6.26
N ARG A 294 -0.01 -3.10 6.17
CA ARG A 294 1.01 -2.46 6.98
C ARG A 294 0.36 -1.45 7.93
N VAL A 295 0.67 -1.53 9.21
CA VAL A 295 0.27 -0.53 10.20
C VAL A 295 1.52 0.13 10.76
N MET A 296 1.59 1.45 10.63
CA MET A 296 2.73 2.21 11.13
C MET A 296 2.60 2.43 12.63
N CYS A 297 3.50 1.87 13.42
CA CYS A 297 3.60 2.05 14.87
C CYS A 297 5.01 1.76 15.35
N ASP A 298 5.52 2.59 16.25
CA ASP A 298 6.94 2.59 16.64
C ASP A 298 7.28 1.61 17.76
N GLN A 299 6.30 1.12 18.55
CA GLN A 299 6.50 0.29 19.70
C GLN A 299 6.09 -1.15 19.41
N LEU A 300 6.94 -2.13 19.79
CA LEU A 300 6.66 -3.55 19.53
C LEU A 300 5.35 -4.03 20.16
N ASN A 301 5.04 -3.60 21.40
CA ASN A 301 3.79 -3.95 22.07
C ASN A 301 2.57 -3.47 21.28
N HIS A 302 2.62 -2.25 20.78
CA HIS A 302 1.54 -1.70 19.93
C HIS A 302 1.46 -2.45 18.61
N GLN A 303 2.60 -2.84 18.01
CA GLN A 303 2.62 -3.65 16.79
C GLN A 303 1.94 -5.00 16.98
N ILE A 304 2.25 -5.70 18.10
CA ILE A 304 1.63 -6.99 18.42
C ILE A 304 0.14 -6.82 18.64
N HIS A 305 -0.26 -5.79 19.37
CA HIS A 305 -1.68 -5.49 19.63
C HIS A 305 -2.44 -5.18 18.34
N CYS A 306 -1.89 -4.32 17.47
CA CYS A 306 -2.48 -4.03 16.15
C CYS A 306 -2.59 -5.31 15.30
N ALA A 307 -1.52 -6.12 15.25
CA ALA A 307 -1.54 -7.38 14.52
C ALA A 307 -2.61 -8.33 15.05
N SER A 308 -2.75 -8.45 16.38
CA SER A 308 -3.77 -9.27 17.02
C SER A 308 -5.17 -8.85 16.63
N GLN A 309 -5.51 -7.56 16.76
CA GLN A 309 -6.84 -7.04 16.40
C GLN A 309 -7.18 -7.23 14.92
N ILE A 310 -6.21 -7.00 14.04
CA ILE A 310 -6.39 -7.20 12.60
C ILE A 310 -6.59 -8.68 12.28
N CYS A 311 -5.75 -9.56 12.83
CA CYS A 311 -5.87 -10.99 12.59
C CYS A 311 -7.18 -11.55 13.15
N GLN A 312 -7.64 -11.10 14.31
CA GLN A 312 -8.97 -11.44 14.85
C GLN A 312 -10.08 -11.03 13.88
N SER A 313 -10.00 -9.83 13.31
CA SER A 313 -10.98 -9.34 12.34
C SER A 313 -10.95 -10.15 11.04
N LEU A 314 -9.80 -10.73 10.66
CA LEU A 314 -9.60 -11.55 9.47
C LEU A 314 -9.66 -13.06 9.75
N THR A 315 -10.10 -13.51 10.94
CA THR A 315 -10.02 -14.91 11.38
C THR A 315 -10.60 -15.89 10.35
N LEU A 316 -11.73 -15.57 9.71
CA LEU A 316 -12.33 -16.43 8.68
C LEU A 316 -11.39 -16.66 7.49
N ALA A 317 -10.71 -15.62 7.03
CA ALA A 317 -9.75 -15.72 5.93
C ALA A 317 -8.45 -16.41 6.36
N LEU A 318 -8.01 -16.17 7.61
CA LEU A 318 -6.76 -16.72 8.14
C LEU A 318 -6.90 -18.16 8.66
N SER A 319 -8.13 -18.65 8.83
CA SER A 319 -8.39 -20.04 9.27
C SER A 319 -7.85 -21.09 8.29
N GLY A 320 -7.73 -20.77 7.00
CA GLY A 320 -7.16 -21.63 5.96
C GLY A 320 -5.63 -21.62 5.89
N VAL A 321 -4.96 -20.76 6.65
CA VAL A 321 -3.48 -20.64 6.64
C VAL A 321 -2.85 -21.87 7.29
N GLU A 322 -1.97 -22.56 6.56
CA GLU A 322 -1.26 -23.74 7.07
C GLU A 322 0.15 -23.42 7.59
N GLU A 323 0.78 -22.39 7.11
CA GLU A 323 2.12 -21.97 7.56
C GLU A 323 2.12 -20.50 7.98
N LEU A 324 2.48 -20.23 9.24
CA LEU A 324 2.66 -18.90 9.80
C LEU A 324 4.13 -18.62 10.05
N THR A 325 4.64 -17.53 9.51
CA THR A 325 5.99 -17.05 9.79
C THR A 325 5.93 -15.75 10.60
N LEU A 326 6.62 -15.73 11.73
CA LEU A 326 6.85 -14.55 12.54
C LEU A 326 8.29 -14.07 12.33
N TYR A 327 8.45 -12.83 11.92
CA TYR A 327 9.75 -12.24 11.60
C TYR A 327 9.96 -10.91 12.33
N LEU A 328 11.18 -10.68 12.81
CA LEU A 328 11.62 -9.42 13.39
C LEU A 328 12.86 -8.92 12.63
N HIS A 329 12.82 -7.69 12.14
CA HIS A 329 13.92 -7.13 11.34
C HIS A 329 15.13 -6.78 12.23
N GLU A 330 16.27 -7.47 12.03
CA GLU A 330 17.43 -7.43 12.92
C GLU A 330 18.06 -6.05 13.09
N ASN A 331 18.21 -5.31 12.00
CA ASN A 331 18.97 -4.05 11.99
C ASN A 331 18.30 -2.90 12.74
N CYS A 332 17.03 -3.01 13.03
CA CYS A 332 16.24 -1.89 13.55
C CYS A 332 16.06 -1.93 15.06
N TRP A 333 16.25 -3.10 15.68
CA TRP A 333 15.84 -3.31 17.06
C TRP A 333 16.97 -3.57 18.05
N ALA A 334 18.21 -3.80 17.58
CA ALA A 334 19.31 -4.25 18.43
C ALA A 334 19.57 -3.38 19.69
N ASN A 335 19.38 -2.07 19.59
CA ASN A 335 19.58 -1.16 20.74
C ASN A 335 18.27 -0.81 21.47
N ARG A 336 17.14 -0.83 20.78
CA ARG A 336 15.85 -0.37 21.32
C ARG A 336 15.11 -1.49 22.07
N ILE A 337 15.20 -2.72 21.58
CA ILE A 337 14.55 -3.88 22.20
C ILE A 337 15.15 -4.18 23.57
N ARG A 338 16.46 -4.00 23.79
CA ARG A 338 17.06 -4.25 25.10
C ARG A 338 16.42 -3.40 26.19
N THR A 339 16.10 -2.17 25.90
CA THR A 339 15.43 -1.24 26.82
C THR A 339 13.90 -1.50 26.90
N GLU A 340 13.26 -1.80 25.80
CA GLU A 340 11.81 -2.09 25.79
C GLU A 340 11.50 -3.44 26.44
N LEU A 341 12.30 -4.48 26.19
CA LEU A 341 12.14 -5.80 26.83
C LEU A 341 12.44 -5.79 28.34
N GLN A 342 13.32 -4.91 28.78
CA GLN A 342 13.60 -4.76 30.22
C GLN A 342 12.47 -4.01 30.95
N ASN A 343 11.75 -3.15 30.25
CA ASN A 343 10.74 -2.25 30.83
C ASN A 343 9.28 -2.64 30.51
N SER A 344 9.03 -3.54 29.56
CA SER A 344 7.68 -3.90 29.15
C SER A 344 7.37 -5.35 29.46
N THR A 345 6.39 -5.56 30.32
CA THR A 345 5.63 -6.81 30.37
C THR A 345 4.83 -6.90 29.08
N ILE A 346 5.44 -7.46 28.00
CA ILE A 346 4.64 -7.84 26.82
C ILE A 346 3.65 -8.87 27.32
N ASP A 347 2.38 -8.49 27.26
CA ASP A 347 1.29 -9.32 27.76
C ASP A 347 1.20 -10.60 26.92
N SER A 348 1.36 -11.74 27.61
CA SER A 348 1.21 -13.06 26.99
C SER A 348 -0.17 -13.23 26.34
N ALA A 349 -1.21 -12.60 26.91
CA ALA A 349 -2.55 -12.63 26.37
C ALA A 349 -2.64 -12.04 24.95
N THR A 350 -1.90 -10.96 24.67
CA THR A 350 -1.90 -10.35 23.33
C THR A 350 -1.29 -11.27 22.26
N TRP A 351 -0.23 -12.01 22.60
CA TRP A 351 0.32 -13.05 21.71
C TRP A 351 -0.64 -14.21 21.50
N HIS A 352 -1.29 -14.62 22.57
CA HIS A 352 -2.30 -15.67 22.51
C HIS A 352 -3.45 -15.26 21.58
N ASP A 353 -3.95 -14.04 21.71
CA ASP A 353 -4.99 -13.48 20.87
C ASP A 353 -4.56 -13.39 19.38
N LEU A 354 -3.32 -13.02 19.10
CA LEU A 354 -2.78 -13.02 17.74
C LEU A 354 -2.80 -14.43 17.14
N LEU A 355 -2.27 -15.41 17.85
CA LEU A 355 -2.15 -16.78 17.36
C LEU A 355 -3.48 -17.51 17.27
N LYS A 356 -4.46 -17.16 18.10
CA LYS A 356 -5.81 -17.73 18.09
C LYS A 356 -6.54 -17.53 16.76
N SER A 357 -6.16 -16.51 16.00
CA SER A 357 -6.72 -16.24 14.67
C SER A 357 -6.28 -17.25 13.60
N PHE A 358 -5.25 -18.07 13.87
CA PHE A 358 -4.62 -18.99 12.93
C PHE A 358 -4.93 -20.45 13.23
N VAL A 359 -6.20 -20.81 13.27
CA VAL A 359 -6.66 -22.16 13.65
C VAL A 359 -6.13 -23.26 12.73
N GLY A 360 -5.94 -22.95 11.43
CA GLY A 360 -5.48 -23.90 10.41
C GLY A 360 -3.97 -24.18 10.43
N VAL A 361 -3.18 -23.44 11.20
CA VAL A 361 -1.71 -23.50 11.15
C VAL A 361 -1.17 -24.86 11.55
N LYS A 362 -0.45 -25.49 10.61
CA LYS A 362 0.28 -26.76 10.79
C LYS A 362 1.77 -26.51 11.07
N LYS A 363 2.32 -25.41 10.56
CA LYS A 363 3.73 -25.03 10.72
C LYS A 363 3.86 -23.60 11.22
N LEU A 364 4.58 -23.43 12.32
CA LEU A 364 4.95 -22.12 12.87
C LEU A 364 6.45 -21.91 12.72
N ARG A 365 6.83 -20.84 12.01
CA ARG A 365 8.24 -20.41 11.85
C ARG A 365 8.49 -19.15 12.64
N ILE A 366 9.57 -19.13 13.41
CA ILE A 366 9.96 -17.99 14.23
C ILE A 366 11.37 -17.60 13.86
N CYS A 367 11.52 -16.51 13.13
CA CYS A 367 12.78 -16.14 12.47
C CYS A 367 13.65 -15.17 13.28
N HIS A 368 13.53 -15.16 14.61
CA HIS A 368 14.39 -14.31 15.46
C HIS A 368 14.38 -14.77 16.90
N ALA A 369 15.57 -14.86 17.53
CA ALA A 369 15.72 -15.36 18.90
C ALA A 369 14.92 -14.59 19.97
N LEU A 370 14.76 -13.26 19.79
CA LEU A 370 13.95 -12.44 20.71
C LEU A 370 12.46 -12.80 20.61
N LEU A 371 11.94 -13.01 19.41
CA LEU A 371 10.56 -13.48 19.23
C LEU A 371 10.37 -14.86 19.83
N GLU A 372 11.36 -15.74 19.74
CA GLU A 372 11.33 -17.05 20.37
C GLU A 372 11.13 -16.93 21.89
N GLY A 373 11.90 -16.04 22.56
CA GLY A 373 11.77 -15.80 23.99
C GLY A 373 10.42 -15.22 24.40
N LEU A 374 9.90 -14.27 23.63
CA LEU A 374 8.59 -13.67 23.89
C LEU A 374 7.45 -14.67 23.69
N LEU A 375 7.50 -15.40 22.60
CA LEU A 375 6.47 -16.37 22.26
C LEU A 375 6.50 -17.57 23.22
N CYS A 376 7.70 -17.99 23.67
CA CYS A 376 7.84 -19.03 24.66
C CYS A 376 7.10 -18.70 25.97
N ARG A 377 7.19 -17.45 26.44
CA ARG A 377 6.44 -17.01 27.63
C ARG A 377 4.94 -17.06 27.41
N ALA A 378 4.48 -16.66 26.19
CA ALA A 378 3.07 -16.74 25.84
C ALA A 378 2.54 -18.17 25.68
N LEU A 379 3.42 -19.12 25.35
CA LEU A 379 3.12 -20.53 25.22
C LEU A 379 3.38 -21.33 26.51
N GLN A 380 4.06 -20.73 27.52
CA GLN A 380 4.18 -21.30 28.85
C GLN A 380 2.82 -21.19 29.52
N VAL A 381 2.26 -22.34 29.72
CA VAL A 381 0.97 -22.53 30.35
C VAL A 381 1.08 -22.10 31.82
N ASP A 382 0.27 -21.15 32.22
CA ASP A 382 -0.09 -21.00 33.61
C ASP A 382 -0.68 -22.33 34.07
N GLU A 383 -0.48 -22.70 35.35
CA GLU A 383 -0.85 -24.00 35.97
C GLU A 383 -2.34 -24.40 35.79
N VAL A 384 -3.15 -23.55 35.19
CA VAL A 384 -4.59 -23.71 34.92
C VAL A 384 -4.91 -24.56 33.68
N GLY A 385 -3.90 -24.92 32.86
CA GLY A 385 -4.08 -25.82 31.72
C GLY A 385 -4.10 -25.10 30.36
N LEU A 386 -3.50 -25.75 29.39
CA LEU A 386 -3.57 -25.31 27.95
C LEU A 386 -5.01 -25.29 27.51
N ASP A 387 -5.43 -24.14 26.90
CA ASP A 387 -6.63 -24.13 26.08
C ASP A 387 -6.43 -25.18 24.96
N PRO A 388 -7.17 -26.30 24.97
CA PRO A 388 -7.00 -27.36 23.97
C PRO A 388 -7.28 -26.89 22.54
N GLU A 389 -7.91 -25.73 22.38
CA GLU A 389 -8.21 -25.14 21.11
C GLU A 389 -7.09 -24.24 20.58
N PHE A 390 -6.05 -23.98 21.37
CA PHE A 390 -4.93 -23.14 20.97
C PHE A 390 -4.04 -23.85 19.93
N LEU A 391 -3.95 -23.28 18.72
CA LEU A 391 -3.25 -23.85 17.56
C LEU A 391 -3.53 -25.36 17.37
N PRO A 392 -4.80 -25.78 17.21
CA PRO A 392 -5.19 -27.19 17.29
C PRO A 392 -4.49 -28.08 16.27
N ASN A 393 -4.16 -27.52 15.09
CA ASN A 393 -3.57 -28.23 13.96
C ASN A 393 -2.05 -28.16 13.90
N LEU A 394 -1.38 -27.52 14.86
CA LEU A 394 0.07 -27.33 14.84
C LEU A 394 0.80 -28.68 14.94
N ARG A 395 1.67 -28.93 13.94
CA ARG A 395 2.48 -30.16 13.82
C ARG A 395 3.98 -29.91 13.89
N CYS A 396 4.42 -28.70 13.55
CA CYS A 396 5.83 -28.36 13.47
C CYS A 396 6.11 -26.93 13.94
N ILE A 397 7.12 -26.77 14.80
CA ILE A 397 7.71 -25.48 15.13
C ILE A 397 9.12 -25.46 14.55
N ARG A 398 9.44 -24.39 13.80
CA ARG A 398 10.79 -24.12 13.31
C ARG A 398 11.34 -22.91 14.05
N ALA A 399 12.40 -23.10 14.83
CA ALA A 399 13.01 -22.11 15.69
C ALA A 399 14.47 -22.42 15.95
N SER A 400 15.28 -21.45 16.39
CA SER A 400 16.71 -21.65 16.66
C SER A 400 16.96 -22.41 17.96
N HIS A 401 16.12 -22.18 18.99
CA HIS A 401 16.34 -22.68 20.37
C HIS A 401 15.25 -23.67 20.84
N ARG A 402 15.53 -24.97 20.71
CA ARG A 402 14.60 -26.03 21.15
C ARG A 402 14.20 -25.92 22.62
N GLY A 403 15.17 -25.61 23.49
CA GLY A 403 14.95 -25.57 24.94
C GLY A 403 13.82 -24.65 25.39
N LEU A 404 13.63 -23.55 24.66
CA LEU A 404 12.57 -22.58 24.95
C LEU A 404 11.17 -23.18 24.80
N PHE A 405 10.96 -24.08 23.85
CA PHE A 405 9.64 -24.66 23.53
C PHE A 405 9.44 -26.05 24.13
N ALA A 406 10.40 -26.55 24.91
CA ALA A 406 10.36 -27.91 25.43
C ALA A 406 9.10 -28.19 26.29
N SER A 407 8.74 -27.28 27.18
CA SER A 407 7.52 -27.40 28.02
C SER A 407 6.27 -27.50 27.15
N PHE A 408 6.08 -26.59 26.22
CA PHE A 408 4.94 -26.59 25.30
C PHE A 408 4.86 -27.88 24.46
N ILE A 409 5.99 -28.32 23.89
CA ILE A 409 6.06 -29.55 23.08
C ILE A 409 5.68 -30.77 23.94
N ASN A 410 6.21 -30.90 25.18
CA ASN A 410 5.91 -31.99 26.08
C ASN A 410 4.43 -32.03 26.47
N THR A 411 3.85 -30.87 26.81
CA THR A 411 2.42 -30.78 27.13
C THR A 411 1.55 -31.20 25.96
N ARG A 412 1.88 -30.76 24.74
CA ARG A 412 1.18 -31.18 23.52
C ARG A 412 1.28 -32.70 23.27
N GLN A 413 2.43 -33.28 23.58
CA GLN A 413 2.63 -34.72 23.45
C GLN A 413 1.76 -35.51 24.46
N VAL A 414 1.65 -35.02 25.69
CA VAL A 414 0.79 -35.62 26.72
C VAL A 414 -0.70 -35.60 26.32
N VAL A 415 -1.14 -34.53 25.70
CA VAL A 415 -2.54 -34.36 25.21
C VAL A 415 -2.79 -35.13 23.90
N GLY A 416 -1.83 -35.89 23.38
CA GLY A 416 -1.98 -36.69 22.16
C GLY A 416 -1.87 -35.87 20.86
N ARG A 417 -1.33 -34.66 20.91
CA ARG A 417 -1.12 -33.76 19.76
C ARG A 417 0.37 -33.45 19.61
N PRO A 418 1.22 -34.39 19.20
CA PRO A 418 2.66 -34.21 19.17
C PRO A 418 3.08 -33.14 18.17
N VAL A 419 4.02 -32.28 18.57
CA VAL A 419 4.61 -31.21 17.75
C VAL A 419 6.08 -31.53 17.54
N GLN A 420 6.52 -31.56 16.27
CA GLN A 420 7.91 -31.73 15.91
C GLN A 420 8.65 -30.39 15.98
N TRP A 421 9.87 -30.41 16.48
CA TRP A 421 10.75 -29.26 16.40
C TRP A 421 11.80 -29.46 15.31
N ASN A 422 11.98 -28.45 14.47
CA ASN A 422 13.01 -28.41 13.42
C ASN A 422 13.89 -27.18 13.64
N ARG A 423 15.21 -27.37 13.53
CA ARG A 423 16.16 -26.26 13.54
C ARG A 423 16.19 -25.58 12.16
N TRP A 424 16.48 -24.30 12.12
CA TRP A 424 16.81 -23.58 10.90
C TRP A 424 18.03 -24.17 10.23
#